data_cb4f1a68ad82b25e783380348073dac4
#
_entry.id   cb4f1a68ad82b25e783380348073dac4
#
_cell.length_a   1.000
_cell.length_b   1.000
_cell.length_c   1.000
_cell.angle_alpha   90.00
_cell.angle_beta   90.00
_cell.angle_gamma   90.00
#
_symmetry.space_group_name_H-M   'P 1'
#
loop_
_entity.id
_entity.type
_entity.pdbx_description
1 polymer ?
#
loop_
_entity_poly.entity_id
_entity_poly.type
_entity_poly.pdbx_seq_one_letter_code
_entity_poly.pdbx_strand_id
1 'polypeptide(L)'
;MNNRKLLGAVPCRRRRLAAAALGLALVVGTISACGNSSSANSASSGSGSGFVVDSAPTSLFDGDQLTQPFSKPDVSLTDSSGKQFNLVQGTQGKLTLVYFGYTHCPDVCPTTMATLAATMRSLTPAQAAQIDVVFISTDPTRDTPTVLHTWLGQYDPAFIGLTGDFTRIQQAAGSLGITIEKPVKEVDGNYTVTHGAEVIAFDAKGKGYLVYTAGTTVPQFQHDIPLLLAGRDA
;
A
#
# COMPACT_ATOMS: atom_id res chain seq x y z
N MET A 1 -12.07 -54.99 -21.31
CA MET A 1 -10.95 -55.02 -22.27
C MET A 1 -9.91 -54.00 -21.86
N ASN A 2 -8.72 -54.56 -21.50
CA ASN A 2 -7.53 -53.84 -21.03
C ASN A 2 -6.98 -52.85 -22.05
N ASN A 3 -6.46 -51.71 -21.59
CA ASN A 3 -5.20 -51.22 -22.12
C ASN A 3 -4.48 -50.29 -21.12
N ARG A 4 -3.49 -50.87 -20.44
CA ARG A 4 -2.37 -50.18 -19.79
C ARG A 4 -1.32 -49.87 -20.85
N LYS A 5 -0.78 -48.67 -20.87
CA LYS A 5 0.57 -48.33 -21.38
C LYS A 5 1.02 -47.11 -20.60
N LEU A 6 1.93 -47.24 -19.74
CA LEU A 6 3.40 -47.36 -19.76
C LEU A 6 4.08 -46.01 -19.53
N LEU A 7 4.75 -45.97 -18.41
CA LEU A 7 5.72 -45.01 -17.88
C LEU A 7 6.81 -44.62 -18.90
N GLY A 8 7.16 -43.37 -18.91
CA GLY A 8 8.41 -42.83 -19.46
C GLY A 8 9.13 -42.00 -18.43
N ALA A 9 10.10 -42.62 -17.76
CA ALA A 9 11.04 -41.95 -16.87
C ALA A 9 12.12 -41.24 -17.70
N VAL A 10 12.45 -39.97 -17.40
CA VAL A 10 13.55 -39.23 -17.98
C VAL A 10 14.65 -39.08 -16.92
N PRO A 11 15.90 -39.44 -17.22
CA PRO A 11 16.97 -39.49 -16.23
C PRO A 11 17.62 -38.13 -15.96
N CYS A 12 17.88 -37.93 -14.68
CA CYS A 12 18.67 -36.85 -14.08
C CYS A 12 20.12 -36.88 -14.57
N ARG A 13 20.54 -35.86 -15.31
CA ARG A 13 21.95 -35.69 -15.74
C ARG A 13 22.66 -34.72 -14.78
N ARG A 14 23.36 -35.29 -13.79
CA ARG A 14 24.37 -34.60 -13.00
C ARG A 14 25.56 -34.22 -13.91
N ARG A 15 25.86 -32.93 -14.02
CA ARG A 15 27.17 -32.46 -14.47
C ARG A 15 27.92 -31.86 -13.29
N ARG A 16 28.95 -32.58 -12.87
CA ARG A 16 30.08 -32.09 -12.08
C ARG A 16 31.12 -31.54 -13.06
N LEU A 17 31.69 -30.41 -12.78
CA LEU A 17 33.00 -29.92 -13.26
C LEU A 17 33.34 -28.80 -12.26
N ALA A 18 34.26 -29.00 -11.43
CA ALA A 18 35.72 -28.98 -11.50
C ALA A 18 36.24 -27.57 -11.17
N ALA A 19 36.94 -27.55 -10.04
CA ALA A 19 37.68 -26.43 -9.46
C ALA A 19 38.87 -26.03 -10.38
N ALA A 20 39.16 -24.74 -10.43
CA ALA A 20 40.49 -24.23 -10.74
C ALA A 20 40.78 -23.04 -9.82
N ALA A 21 41.78 -23.25 -8.96
CA ALA A 21 42.45 -22.23 -8.18
C ALA A 21 43.57 -21.65 -9.04
N LEU A 22 43.86 -20.38 -8.94
CA LEU A 22 45.21 -19.76 -8.88
C LEU A 22 45.06 -18.24 -9.06
N GLY A 23 45.73 -17.51 -8.18
CA GLY A 23 46.44 -16.32 -8.54
C GLY A 23 46.44 -15.19 -7.51
N LEU A 24 47.40 -15.23 -6.64
CA LEU A 24 47.82 -14.24 -5.65
C LEU A 24 48.38 -12.98 -6.34
N ALA A 25 47.89 -11.78 -5.96
CA ALA A 25 48.69 -10.55 -6.07
C ALA A 25 48.27 -9.53 -5.00
N LEU A 26 49.14 -9.35 -4.01
CA LEU A 26 49.12 -8.23 -3.07
C LEU A 26 49.56 -6.96 -3.80
N VAL A 27 48.80 -5.89 -3.70
CA VAL A 27 49.31 -4.52 -3.88
C VAL A 27 48.84 -3.70 -2.69
N VAL A 28 49.79 -3.40 -1.83
CA VAL A 28 49.66 -2.43 -0.73
C VAL A 28 49.83 -1.03 -1.35
N GLY A 29 48.80 -0.20 -1.28
CA GLY A 29 48.87 1.19 -1.67
C GLY A 29 48.16 2.07 -0.61
N THR A 30 48.94 2.59 0.31
CA THR A 30 48.51 3.62 1.28
C THR A 30 48.46 4.94 0.57
N ILE A 31 47.25 5.55 0.47
CA ILE A 31 47.12 6.98 0.19
C ILE A 31 46.16 7.55 1.22
N SER A 32 46.73 8.29 2.18
CA SER A 32 46.01 9.20 3.05
C SER A 32 45.61 10.41 2.21
N ALA A 33 44.29 10.68 2.11
CA ALA A 33 43.80 11.95 1.67
C ALA A 33 42.64 12.35 2.60
N CYS A 34 42.90 13.32 3.46
CA CYS A 34 41.86 14.08 4.15
C CYS A 34 41.06 14.83 3.09
N GLY A 35 39.81 14.44 2.88
CA GLY A 35 38.84 15.11 2.06
C GLY A 35 37.63 15.44 2.90
N ASN A 36 37.48 16.73 3.21
CA ASN A 36 36.32 17.33 3.85
C ASN A 36 35.11 17.16 2.91
N SER A 37 34.27 16.19 3.17
CA SER A 37 33.05 15.97 2.40
C SER A 37 31.91 16.73 3.05
N SER A 38 31.70 17.94 2.54
CA SER A 38 30.42 18.64 2.73
C SER A 38 29.31 17.79 2.12
N SER A 39 28.44 17.26 2.96
CA SER A 39 27.24 16.57 2.54
C SER A 39 26.32 17.57 1.84
N ALA A 40 26.34 17.57 0.51
CA ALA A 40 25.33 18.23 -0.28
C ALA A 40 24.01 17.43 -0.13
N ASN A 41 23.08 18.01 0.59
CA ASN A 41 21.71 17.52 0.72
C ASN A 41 21.05 17.68 -0.65
N SER A 42 21.03 16.63 -1.44
CA SER A 42 20.25 16.58 -2.69
C SER A 42 18.78 16.48 -2.34
N ALA A 43 18.13 17.62 -2.23
CA ALA A 43 16.68 17.70 -2.19
C ALA A 43 16.12 17.14 -3.52
N SER A 44 15.63 15.93 -3.50
CA SER A 44 14.82 15.33 -4.57
C SER A 44 13.47 16.03 -4.56
N SER A 45 13.26 16.97 -5.49
CA SER A 45 11.97 17.61 -5.72
C SER A 45 11.02 16.63 -6.38
N GLY A 46 10.38 15.76 -5.59
CA GLY A 46 9.23 14.96 -6.00
C GLY A 46 7.96 15.79 -5.85
N SER A 47 7.41 16.24 -6.96
CA SER A 47 6.11 16.90 -7.03
C SER A 47 5.00 15.96 -6.60
N GLY A 48 4.24 16.30 -5.55
CA GLY A 48 2.86 15.86 -5.50
C GLY A 48 2.29 15.19 -4.26
N SER A 49 2.78 15.38 -3.07
CA SER A 49 1.96 15.14 -1.87
C SER A 49 2.33 16.16 -0.81
N GLY A 50 1.34 16.87 -0.29
CA GLY A 50 1.54 17.89 0.75
C GLY A 50 1.85 17.30 2.14
N PHE A 51 2.48 16.12 2.18
CA PHE A 51 2.90 15.49 3.44
C PHE A 51 4.27 16.03 3.87
N VAL A 52 4.34 16.52 5.09
CA VAL A 52 5.62 16.76 5.75
C VAL A 52 5.99 15.47 6.49
N VAL A 53 6.95 14.74 5.96
CA VAL A 53 7.49 13.52 6.57
C VAL A 53 8.79 13.86 7.31
N ASP A 54 8.98 13.29 8.48
CA ASP A 54 10.26 13.36 9.17
C ASP A 54 11.17 12.22 8.65
N SER A 55 12.25 12.61 7.97
CA SER A 55 13.25 11.68 7.44
C SER A 55 14.38 11.41 8.46
N ALA A 56 14.09 11.42 9.75
CA ALA A 56 15.08 11.14 10.78
C ALA A 56 15.60 9.69 10.63
N PRO A 57 16.92 9.43 10.78
CA PRO A 57 17.53 8.12 10.52
C PRO A 57 17.22 7.05 11.58
N THR A 58 16.19 7.23 12.39
CA THR A 58 15.78 6.32 13.49
C THR A 58 14.27 6.12 13.55
N SER A 59 13.56 6.19 12.43
CA SER A 59 12.14 5.81 12.43
C SER A 59 12.00 4.36 12.88
N LEU A 60 11.11 4.13 13.84
CA LEU A 60 10.74 2.79 14.31
C LEU A 60 9.95 2.03 13.24
N PHE A 61 9.42 2.73 12.25
CA PHE A 61 8.53 2.24 11.23
C PHE A 61 9.17 2.29 9.84
N ASP A 62 8.79 1.37 8.99
CA ASP A 62 9.18 1.34 7.57
C ASP A 62 8.28 2.25 6.71
N GLY A 63 7.11 2.63 7.21
CA GLY A 63 6.27 3.66 6.59
C GLY A 63 6.76 5.07 6.89
N ASP A 64 6.37 6.03 6.04
CA ASP A 64 6.69 7.45 6.21
C ASP A 64 5.92 8.03 7.39
N GLN A 65 6.67 8.50 8.40
CA GLN A 65 6.10 9.02 9.63
C GLN A 65 5.74 10.49 9.48
N LEU A 66 4.52 10.85 9.87
CA LEU A 66 4.04 12.23 9.84
C LEU A 66 4.42 12.97 11.11
N THR A 67 4.93 14.21 10.98
CA THR A 67 5.20 15.10 12.13
C THR A 67 3.92 15.59 12.80
N GLN A 68 2.81 15.65 12.07
CA GLN A 68 1.49 15.98 12.56
C GLN A 68 0.50 14.92 12.09
N PRO A 69 -0.19 14.22 13.01
CA PRO A 69 -1.11 13.15 12.62
C PRO A 69 -2.35 13.72 11.95
N PHE A 70 -2.81 13.03 10.92
CA PHE A 70 -4.14 13.25 10.39
C PHE A 70 -5.22 12.78 11.37
N SER A 71 -6.39 13.39 11.29
CA SER A 71 -7.61 12.81 11.88
C SER A 71 -8.34 12.01 10.81
N LYS A 72 -8.81 10.81 11.15
CA LYS A 72 -9.65 9.99 10.25
C LYS A 72 -10.86 10.82 9.82
N PRO A 73 -11.13 10.97 8.51
CA PRO A 73 -12.22 11.79 8.02
C PRO A 73 -13.60 11.28 8.51
N ASP A 74 -14.40 12.17 9.10
CA ASP A 74 -15.78 11.86 9.44
C ASP A 74 -16.65 12.01 8.21
N VAL A 75 -16.68 10.97 7.39
CA VAL A 75 -17.41 10.93 6.14
C VAL A 75 -18.36 9.73 6.10
N SER A 76 -19.61 9.97 5.66
CA SER A 76 -20.59 8.92 5.40
C SER A 76 -20.72 8.71 3.90
N LEU A 77 -20.44 7.48 3.45
CA LEU A 77 -20.48 7.03 2.07
C LEU A 77 -21.34 5.77 1.95
N THR A 78 -21.52 5.26 0.75
CA THR A 78 -22.21 4.00 0.50
C THR A 78 -21.20 2.87 0.43
N ASP A 79 -21.39 1.81 1.21
CA ASP A 79 -20.52 0.63 1.18
C ASP A 79 -20.82 -0.30 -0.01
N SER A 80 -19.99 -1.32 -0.18
CA SER A 80 -20.14 -2.32 -1.23
C SER A 80 -21.39 -3.20 -1.10
N SER A 81 -22.11 -3.13 0.04
CA SER A 81 -23.43 -3.75 0.23
C SER A 81 -24.61 -2.83 -0.11
N GLY A 82 -24.34 -1.56 -0.48
CA GLY A 82 -25.33 -0.54 -0.76
C GLY A 82 -25.87 0.20 0.47
N LYS A 83 -25.27 0.01 1.65
CA LYS A 83 -25.68 0.65 2.90
C LYS A 83 -24.84 1.89 3.18
N GLN A 84 -25.40 2.80 3.99
CA GLN A 84 -24.63 3.92 4.51
C GLN A 84 -23.58 3.42 5.51
N PHE A 85 -22.35 3.87 5.32
CA PHE A 85 -21.19 3.55 6.15
C PHE A 85 -20.47 4.84 6.53
N ASN A 86 -20.36 5.11 7.82
CA ASN A 86 -19.54 6.22 8.33
C ASN A 86 -18.13 5.69 8.63
N LEU A 87 -17.11 6.33 8.05
CA LEU A 87 -15.73 5.85 8.16
C LEU A 87 -15.24 5.81 9.61
N VAL A 88 -15.51 6.83 10.41
CA VAL A 88 -15.08 6.88 11.82
C VAL A 88 -15.80 5.84 12.65
N GLN A 89 -17.14 5.82 12.57
CA GLN A 89 -17.97 4.95 13.40
C GLN A 89 -17.82 3.47 12.99
N GLY A 90 -17.76 3.19 11.69
CA GLY A 90 -17.71 1.83 11.15
C GLY A 90 -16.38 1.13 11.38
N THR A 91 -15.30 1.91 11.63
CA THR A 91 -13.95 1.38 11.90
C THR A 91 -13.44 1.73 13.30
N GLN A 92 -14.36 2.05 14.22
CA GLN A 92 -14.01 2.45 15.58
C GLN A 92 -13.28 1.33 16.32
N GLY A 93 -12.20 1.69 17.00
CA GLY A 93 -11.43 0.76 17.83
C GLY A 93 -10.49 -0.18 17.06
N LYS A 94 -10.38 0.00 15.74
CA LYS A 94 -9.51 -0.80 14.90
C LYS A 94 -8.42 0.04 14.22
N LEU A 95 -7.28 -0.58 13.95
CA LEU A 95 -6.32 -0.08 12.99
C LEU A 95 -6.99 -0.04 11.62
N THR A 96 -6.96 1.12 10.94
CA THR A 96 -7.64 1.29 9.67
C THR A 96 -6.65 1.73 8.61
N LEU A 97 -6.52 0.93 7.54
CA LEU A 97 -5.70 1.24 6.37
C LEU A 97 -6.62 1.82 5.30
N VAL A 98 -6.49 3.13 5.01
CA VAL A 98 -7.34 3.84 4.05
C VAL A 98 -6.58 4.09 2.76
N TYR A 99 -7.18 3.76 1.64
CA TYR A 99 -6.65 3.97 0.30
C TYR A 99 -7.70 4.62 -0.62
N PHE A 100 -7.31 5.67 -1.36
CA PHE A 100 -8.15 6.30 -2.37
C PHE A 100 -7.72 5.84 -3.76
N GLY A 101 -8.62 5.18 -4.48
CA GLY A 101 -8.33 4.62 -5.79
C GLY A 101 -9.57 4.39 -6.63
N TYR A 102 -9.43 3.68 -7.75
CA TYR A 102 -10.57 3.30 -8.61
C TYR A 102 -10.34 1.92 -9.24
N THR A 103 -11.45 1.20 -9.52
CA THR A 103 -11.37 -0.22 -9.93
C THR A 103 -10.76 -0.41 -11.33
N HIS A 104 -10.83 0.61 -12.17
CA HIS A 104 -10.29 0.59 -13.54
C HIS A 104 -8.84 1.10 -13.63
N CYS A 105 -8.16 1.30 -12.51
CA CYS A 105 -6.75 1.65 -12.49
C CYS A 105 -5.92 0.50 -13.08
N PRO A 106 -5.05 0.77 -14.07
CA PRO A 106 -4.36 -0.30 -14.78
C PRO A 106 -3.18 -0.90 -14.02
N ASP A 107 -2.68 -0.27 -12.96
CA ASP A 107 -1.39 -0.64 -12.35
C ASP A 107 -1.38 -0.50 -10.82
N VAL A 108 -1.39 0.71 -10.29
CA VAL A 108 -1.10 0.97 -8.86
C VAL A 108 -2.17 0.42 -7.93
N CYS A 109 -3.47 0.65 -8.21
CA CYS A 109 -4.55 0.18 -7.35
C CYS A 109 -4.59 -1.34 -7.18
N PRO A 110 -4.56 -2.15 -8.28
CA PRO A 110 -4.55 -3.60 -8.12
C PRO A 110 -3.30 -4.10 -7.39
N THR A 111 -2.14 -3.50 -7.63
CA THR A 111 -0.89 -3.86 -6.94
C THR A 111 -0.98 -3.57 -5.45
N THR A 112 -1.47 -2.39 -5.06
CA THR A 112 -1.66 -2.01 -3.65
C THR A 112 -2.64 -2.95 -2.95
N MET A 113 -3.81 -3.24 -3.56
CA MET A 113 -4.79 -4.16 -2.96
C MET A 113 -4.25 -5.58 -2.83
N ALA A 114 -3.49 -6.07 -3.82
CA ALA A 114 -2.84 -7.38 -3.73
C ALA A 114 -1.81 -7.44 -2.59
N THR A 115 -1.03 -6.37 -2.41
CA THR A 115 -0.05 -6.25 -1.30
C THR A 115 -0.76 -6.25 0.04
N LEU A 116 -1.82 -5.45 0.22
CA LEU A 116 -2.61 -5.42 1.46
C LEU A 116 -3.25 -6.79 1.74
N ALA A 117 -3.82 -7.44 0.74
CA ALA A 117 -4.39 -8.78 0.91
C ALA A 117 -3.33 -9.82 1.27
N ALA A 118 -2.14 -9.77 0.68
CA ALA A 118 -1.02 -10.65 1.06
C ALA A 118 -0.56 -10.37 2.49
N THR A 119 -0.51 -9.11 2.88
CA THR A 119 -0.22 -8.70 4.26
C THR A 119 -1.24 -9.27 5.23
N MET A 120 -2.54 -9.06 4.99
CA MET A 120 -3.61 -9.57 5.86
C MET A 120 -3.54 -11.09 6.03
N ARG A 121 -3.27 -11.83 4.94
CA ARG A 121 -3.10 -13.30 5.00
C ARG A 121 -1.88 -13.76 5.79
N SER A 122 -0.88 -12.92 5.95
CA SER A 122 0.35 -13.24 6.69
C SER A 122 0.23 -13.01 8.21
N LEU A 123 -0.78 -12.26 8.64
CA LEU A 123 -1.05 -11.96 10.04
C LEU A 123 -1.73 -13.13 10.73
N THR A 124 -1.62 -13.18 12.07
CA THR A 124 -2.43 -14.10 12.85
C THR A 124 -3.91 -13.69 12.77
N PRO A 125 -4.86 -14.63 12.92
CA PRO A 125 -6.29 -14.30 12.92
C PRO A 125 -6.67 -13.22 13.96
N ALA A 126 -6.00 -13.23 15.11
CA ALA A 126 -6.22 -12.24 16.17
C ALA A 126 -5.73 -10.83 15.78
N GLN A 127 -4.65 -10.73 15.02
CA GLN A 127 -4.17 -9.46 14.48
C GLN A 127 -5.07 -8.96 13.34
N ALA A 128 -5.38 -9.84 12.39
CA ALA A 128 -6.23 -9.49 11.26
C ALA A 128 -7.62 -8.99 11.69
N ALA A 129 -8.20 -9.56 12.75
CA ALA A 129 -9.49 -9.14 13.30
C ALA A 129 -9.49 -7.70 13.86
N GLN A 130 -8.32 -7.14 14.16
CA GLN A 130 -8.16 -5.78 14.68
C GLN A 130 -7.90 -4.73 13.58
N ILE A 131 -7.96 -5.13 12.30
CA ILE A 131 -7.61 -4.27 11.17
C ILE A 131 -8.78 -4.19 10.20
N ASP A 132 -9.08 -2.98 9.76
CA ASP A 132 -9.96 -2.74 8.63
C ASP A 132 -9.16 -2.15 7.46
N VAL A 133 -9.29 -2.74 6.27
CA VAL A 133 -8.78 -2.17 5.02
C VAL A 133 -9.94 -1.52 4.30
N VAL A 134 -9.83 -0.21 4.06
CA VAL A 134 -10.89 0.60 3.45
C VAL A 134 -10.40 1.17 2.12
N PHE A 135 -11.08 0.83 1.06
CA PHE A 135 -10.92 1.38 -0.27
C PHE A 135 -12.00 2.41 -0.53
N ILE A 136 -11.64 3.66 -0.79
CA ILE A 136 -12.56 4.74 -1.14
C ILE A 136 -12.41 5.05 -2.61
N SER A 137 -13.50 4.84 -3.39
CA SER A 137 -13.44 5.07 -4.83
C SER A 137 -13.36 6.55 -5.17
N THR A 138 -12.41 6.91 -6.04
CA THR A 138 -12.29 8.24 -6.65
C THR A 138 -13.07 8.35 -7.97
N ASP A 139 -13.72 7.27 -8.39
CA ASP A 139 -14.57 7.21 -9.59
C ASP A 139 -15.96 6.64 -9.26
N PRO A 140 -16.77 7.31 -8.45
CA PRO A 140 -18.07 6.78 -8.03
C PRO A 140 -19.06 6.60 -9.17
N THR A 141 -18.78 7.14 -10.35
CA THR A 141 -19.63 6.96 -11.53
C THR A 141 -19.54 5.53 -12.07
N ARG A 142 -18.34 4.95 -12.13
CA ARG A 142 -18.13 3.58 -12.60
C ARG A 142 -18.07 2.57 -11.45
N ASP A 143 -17.57 2.98 -10.31
CA ASP A 143 -17.38 2.14 -9.14
C ASP A 143 -18.64 2.10 -8.27
N THR A 144 -19.68 1.46 -8.78
CA THR A 144 -20.92 1.20 -8.02
C THR A 144 -20.64 0.23 -6.86
N PRO A 145 -21.54 0.13 -5.86
CA PRO A 145 -21.41 -0.86 -4.77
C PRO A 145 -21.15 -2.28 -5.27
N THR A 146 -21.87 -2.72 -6.29
CA THR A 146 -21.71 -4.06 -6.90
C THR A 146 -20.34 -4.23 -7.55
N VAL A 147 -19.85 -3.20 -8.27
CA VAL A 147 -18.51 -3.23 -8.87
C VAL A 147 -17.45 -3.33 -7.81
N LEU A 148 -17.53 -2.52 -6.75
CA LEU A 148 -16.60 -2.56 -5.62
C LEU A 148 -16.62 -3.93 -4.92
N HIS A 149 -17.81 -4.48 -4.67
CA HIS A 149 -17.95 -5.81 -4.05
C HIS A 149 -17.24 -6.88 -4.87
N THR A 150 -17.47 -6.89 -6.18
CA THR A 150 -16.88 -7.88 -7.07
C THR A 150 -15.36 -7.71 -7.19
N TRP A 151 -14.89 -6.47 -7.32
CA TRP A 151 -13.48 -6.17 -7.52
C TRP A 151 -12.66 -6.43 -6.24
N LEU A 152 -13.09 -5.93 -5.09
CA LEU A 152 -12.41 -6.15 -3.81
C LEU A 152 -12.43 -7.61 -3.38
N GLY A 153 -13.52 -8.32 -3.67
CA GLY A 153 -13.64 -9.76 -3.40
C GLY A 153 -12.59 -10.62 -4.08
N GLN A 154 -11.91 -10.12 -5.11
CA GLN A 154 -10.78 -10.82 -5.75
C GLN A 154 -9.51 -10.79 -4.90
N TYR A 155 -9.39 -9.82 -3.99
CA TYR A 155 -8.25 -9.66 -3.09
C TYR A 155 -8.53 -10.22 -1.71
N ASP A 156 -9.55 -9.66 -1.05
CA ASP A 156 -10.05 -10.12 0.24
C ASP A 156 -11.53 -9.67 0.41
N PRO A 157 -12.47 -10.61 0.63
CA PRO A 157 -13.88 -10.26 0.82
C PRO A 157 -14.16 -9.45 2.09
N ALA A 158 -13.21 -9.37 3.02
CA ALA A 158 -13.31 -8.53 4.21
C ALA A 158 -12.96 -7.06 3.96
N PHE A 159 -12.42 -6.71 2.80
CA PHE A 159 -12.11 -5.32 2.46
C PHE A 159 -13.38 -4.49 2.31
N ILE A 160 -13.37 -3.31 2.91
CA ILE A 160 -14.49 -2.37 2.90
C ILE A 160 -14.34 -1.46 1.69
N GLY A 161 -15.25 -1.56 0.73
CA GLY A 161 -15.32 -0.65 -0.41
C GLY A 161 -16.33 0.45 -0.16
N LEU A 162 -15.95 1.71 -0.37
CA LEU A 162 -16.80 2.88 -0.20
C LEU A 162 -16.90 3.68 -1.49
N THR A 163 -18.10 4.11 -1.84
CA THR A 163 -18.41 4.96 -2.98
C THR A 163 -19.51 5.95 -2.63
N GLY A 164 -19.81 6.93 -3.48
CA GLY A 164 -20.91 7.85 -3.23
C GLY A 164 -20.71 9.22 -3.83
N ASP A 165 -21.13 10.28 -3.12
CA ASP A 165 -20.99 11.65 -3.58
C ASP A 165 -19.51 12.05 -3.72
N PHE A 166 -19.12 12.45 -4.93
CA PHE A 166 -17.74 12.80 -5.25
C PHE A 166 -17.22 13.98 -4.41
N THR A 167 -18.07 14.96 -4.11
CA THR A 167 -17.65 16.12 -3.31
C THR A 167 -17.27 15.71 -1.89
N ARG A 168 -18.01 14.78 -1.28
CA ARG A 168 -17.66 14.23 0.03
C ARG A 168 -16.37 13.43 -0.01
N ILE A 169 -16.17 12.62 -1.05
CA ILE A 169 -14.94 11.87 -1.27
C ILE A 169 -13.75 12.83 -1.43
N GLN A 170 -13.91 13.88 -2.25
CA GLN A 170 -12.88 14.90 -2.47
C GLN A 170 -12.52 15.64 -1.18
N GLN A 171 -13.52 16.02 -0.37
CA GLN A 171 -13.29 16.65 0.93
C GLN A 171 -12.54 15.71 1.90
N ALA A 172 -12.92 14.44 1.95
CA ALA A 172 -12.24 13.44 2.77
C ALA A 172 -10.78 13.26 2.34
N ALA A 173 -10.52 13.11 1.04
CA ALA A 173 -9.18 13.02 0.48
C ALA A 173 -8.34 14.28 0.77
N GLY A 174 -8.93 15.46 0.53
CA GLY A 174 -8.28 16.76 0.78
C GLY A 174 -7.90 16.98 2.24
N SER A 175 -8.71 16.49 3.20
CA SER A 175 -8.37 16.57 4.64
C SER A 175 -7.16 15.71 5.03
N LEU A 176 -6.73 14.83 4.13
CA LEU A 176 -5.56 13.97 4.25
C LEU A 176 -4.41 14.38 3.31
N GLY A 177 -4.49 15.59 2.72
CA GLY A 177 -3.49 16.08 1.79
C GLY A 177 -3.51 15.40 0.41
N ILE A 178 -4.49 14.54 0.14
CA ILE A 178 -4.64 13.85 -1.15
C ILE A 178 -5.52 14.71 -2.07
N THR A 179 -4.95 15.14 -3.20
CA THR A 179 -5.68 15.89 -4.22
C THR A 179 -6.30 14.92 -5.21
N ILE A 180 -7.62 14.97 -5.35
CA ILE A 180 -8.36 14.26 -6.39
C ILE A 180 -9.23 15.22 -7.18
N GLU A 181 -9.36 14.95 -8.47
CA GLU A 181 -10.19 15.74 -9.37
C GLU A 181 -11.33 14.89 -9.91
N LYS A 182 -12.42 15.56 -10.28
CA LYS A 182 -13.56 14.87 -10.87
C LYS A 182 -13.13 14.16 -12.14
N PRO A 183 -13.46 12.86 -12.29
CA PRO A 183 -13.13 12.11 -13.49
C PRO A 183 -13.60 12.81 -14.77
N VAL A 184 -12.75 12.86 -15.77
CA VAL A 184 -13.01 13.53 -17.05
C VAL A 184 -12.95 12.51 -18.18
N LYS A 185 -13.97 12.55 -19.05
CA LYS A 185 -13.94 11.84 -20.33
C LYS A 185 -13.32 12.76 -21.38
N GLU A 186 -12.17 12.38 -21.88
CA GLU A 186 -11.44 13.13 -22.88
C GLU A 186 -12.12 13.04 -24.27
N VAL A 187 -11.80 13.99 -25.16
CA VAL A 187 -12.36 14.05 -26.52
C VAL A 187 -11.98 12.82 -27.36
N ASP A 188 -10.80 12.26 -27.10
CA ASP A 188 -10.30 11.04 -27.76
C ASP A 188 -10.90 9.74 -27.20
N GLY A 189 -11.79 9.86 -26.21
CA GLY A 189 -12.46 8.74 -25.56
C GLY A 189 -11.73 8.19 -24.34
N ASN A 190 -10.54 8.69 -24.00
CA ASN A 190 -9.84 8.37 -22.77
C ASN A 190 -10.63 8.85 -21.57
N TYR A 191 -10.42 8.21 -20.42
CA TYR A 191 -11.10 8.53 -19.17
C TYR A 191 -10.05 8.66 -18.07
N THR A 192 -9.79 9.91 -17.70
CA THR A 192 -8.77 10.23 -16.68
C THR A 192 -9.38 10.28 -15.31
N VAL A 193 -8.74 9.60 -14.35
CA VAL A 193 -9.12 9.59 -12.95
C VAL A 193 -7.89 9.92 -12.11
N THR A 194 -7.98 10.96 -11.31
CA THR A 194 -6.97 11.30 -10.32
C THR A 194 -7.24 10.51 -9.04
N HIS A 195 -6.22 9.93 -8.45
CA HIS A 195 -6.34 9.16 -7.21
C HIS A 195 -5.10 9.31 -6.35
N GLY A 196 -5.22 8.98 -5.05
CA GLY A 196 -4.07 8.79 -4.18
C GLY A 196 -3.28 7.54 -4.57
N ALA A 197 -2.01 7.53 -4.22
CA ALA A 197 -1.17 6.34 -4.34
C ALA A 197 -0.74 5.83 -2.95
N GLU A 198 -1.17 6.52 -1.92
CA GLU A 198 -0.78 6.32 -0.53
C GLU A 198 -1.84 5.52 0.24
N VAL A 199 -1.37 4.61 1.10
CA VAL A 199 -2.18 4.00 2.15
C VAL A 199 -1.91 4.74 3.45
N ILE A 200 -2.94 5.30 4.08
CA ILE A 200 -2.82 5.98 5.36
C ILE A 200 -3.28 5.04 6.47
N ALA A 201 -2.42 4.82 7.46
CA ALA A 201 -2.73 4.00 8.61
C ALA A 201 -3.24 4.86 9.77
N PHE A 202 -4.48 4.62 10.18
CA PHE A 202 -5.11 5.24 11.35
C PHE A 202 -5.16 4.25 12.50
N ASP A 203 -4.68 4.67 13.67
CA ASP A 203 -4.76 3.90 14.91
C ASP A 203 -6.23 3.71 15.36
N ALA A 204 -6.42 2.95 16.44
CA ALA A 204 -7.75 2.69 17.02
C ALA A 204 -8.46 3.96 17.55
N LYS A 205 -7.74 5.07 17.73
CA LYS A 205 -8.26 6.38 18.13
C LYS A 205 -8.58 7.28 16.93
N GLY A 206 -8.31 6.81 15.71
CA GLY A 206 -8.52 7.55 14.46
C GLY A 206 -7.44 8.58 14.17
N LYS A 207 -6.23 8.41 14.69
CA LYS A 207 -5.06 9.22 14.37
C LYS A 207 -4.17 8.51 13.35
N GLY A 208 -3.86 9.20 12.26
CA GLY A 208 -3.02 8.70 11.18
C GLY A 208 -1.62 9.27 11.28
N TYR A 209 -0.67 8.45 11.68
CA TYR A 209 0.74 8.82 11.82
C TYR A 209 1.62 8.30 10.70
N LEU A 210 1.20 7.24 10.01
CA LEU A 210 1.98 6.60 8.97
C LEU A 210 1.29 6.67 7.61
N VAL A 211 2.12 6.94 6.61
CA VAL A 211 1.75 6.91 5.19
C VAL A 211 2.65 5.90 4.48
N TYR A 212 2.05 5.02 3.72
CA TYR A 212 2.75 4.06 2.89
C TYR A 212 2.57 4.46 1.43
N THR A 213 3.66 4.79 0.77
CA THR A 213 3.65 5.22 -0.63
C THR A 213 3.52 4.03 -1.59
N ALA A 214 3.26 4.31 -2.87
CA ALA A 214 3.22 3.28 -3.90
C ALA A 214 4.51 2.46 -3.92
N GLY A 215 4.37 1.14 -4.00
CA GLY A 215 5.52 0.22 -3.97
C GLY A 215 5.91 -0.27 -2.58
N THR A 216 5.24 0.19 -1.51
CA THR A 216 5.41 -0.41 -0.18
C THR A 216 5.12 -1.91 -0.23
N THR A 217 6.01 -2.68 0.35
CA THR A 217 6.04 -4.15 0.25
C THR A 217 5.36 -4.83 1.44
N VAL A 218 4.98 -6.10 1.26
CA VAL A 218 4.43 -6.93 2.35
C VAL A 218 5.33 -6.98 3.59
N PRO A 219 6.68 -7.17 3.48
CA PRO A 219 7.55 -7.14 4.66
C PRO A 219 7.49 -5.84 5.46
N GLN A 220 7.39 -4.68 4.81
CA GLN A 220 7.28 -3.40 5.49
C GLN A 220 5.96 -3.30 6.29
N PHE A 221 4.83 -3.67 5.69
CA PHE A 221 3.57 -3.76 6.44
C PHE A 221 3.63 -4.78 7.59
N GLN A 222 4.27 -5.94 7.37
CA GLN A 222 4.45 -6.96 8.41
C GLN A 222 5.31 -6.48 9.58
N HIS A 223 6.28 -5.61 9.33
CA HIS A 223 7.08 -4.97 10.35
C HIS A 223 6.24 -3.99 11.18
N ASP A 224 5.49 -3.11 10.52
CA ASP A 224 4.84 -1.98 11.17
C ASP A 224 3.51 -2.33 11.85
N ILE A 225 2.70 -3.20 11.25
CA ILE A 225 1.37 -3.53 11.78
C ILE A 225 1.39 -4.03 13.22
N PRO A 226 2.27 -4.95 13.64
CA PRO A 226 2.35 -5.36 15.04
C PRO A 226 2.70 -4.22 16.01
N LEU A 227 3.53 -3.28 15.56
CA LEU A 227 3.90 -2.10 16.36
C LEU A 227 2.69 -1.16 16.53
N LEU A 228 1.95 -0.92 15.46
CA LEU A 228 0.72 -0.12 15.49
C LEU A 228 -0.36 -0.75 16.37
N LEU A 229 -0.55 -2.07 16.28
CA LEU A 229 -1.50 -2.81 17.12
C LEU A 229 -1.09 -2.81 18.61
N ALA A 230 0.21 -2.74 18.91
CA ALA A 230 0.72 -2.61 20.28
C ALA A 230 0.60 -1.17 20.83
N GLY A 231 0.01 -0.23 20.06
CA GLY A 231 -0.15 1.17 20.46
C GLY A 231 1.17 1.93 20.50
N ARG A 232 2.17 1.50 19.74
CA ARG A 232 3.37 2.29 19.51
C ARG A 232 2.97 3.49 18.66
N ASP A 233 3.06 4.66 19.25
CA ASP A 233 2.81 5.91 18.55
C ASP A 233 4.00 6.17 17.60
N ALA A 234 3.69 6.57 16.38
CA ALA A 234 4.66 6.98 15.40
C ALA A 234 5.16 8.41 15.72
#